data_9ba4e75b2305cc6fb43a85c0ab698247
#
_entry.id   9ba4e75b2305cc6fb43a85c0ab698247
#
_cell.length_a   1.000
_cell.length_b   1.000
_cell.length_c   1.000
_cell.angle_alpha   90.00
_cell.angle_beta   90.00
_cell.angle_gamma   90.00
#
_symmetry.space_group_name_H-M   'P 1'
#
loop_
_entity.id
_entity.type
_entity.pdbx_description
1 polymer ?
#
loop_
_entity_poly.entity_id
_entity_poly.type
_entity_poly.pdbx_seq_one_letter_code
_entity_poly.pdbx_strand_id
1 'polypeptide(L)'
;MYTFDHDLFSALNFDGGTAMDRVMLTVSGTAMWLPLYALILWLVWRRSGWRGMLIFTALMLAAIGLADMVSGIFKSNGVLGGLLPDFEPRPRPMFTPSLEGLDITPDSLRVMRREAVLRHWAVHVPPEAVSGMYGTVSAHAATIVALAVLACGAIRRRWFTGLMDVCSVVICYSRIYLGKHFPMDLVWGTLVGAALGYAALRAYRRLIRRDSAAG
;
A
#
# COMPACT_ATOMS: atom_id res chain seq x y z
N MET A 1 -4.20 -0.81 -22.32
CA MET A 1 -3.89 -0.42 -20.91
C MET A 1 -3.14 -1.54 -20.18
N TYR A 2 -3.54 -2.80 -20.34
CA TYR A 2 -2.84 -3.95 -19.71
C TYR A 2 -1.41 -4.13 -20.19
N THR A 3 -1.11 -3.98 -21.49
CA THR A 3 0.24 -4.15 -22.06
C THR A 3 1.25 -3.20 -21.44
N PHE A 4 0.97 -1.89 -21.38
CA PHE A 4 1.86 -0.91 -20.79
C PHE A 4 2.19 -1.18 -19.31
N ASP A 5 1.19 -1.59 -18.52
CA ASP A 5 1.34 -1.90 -17.10
C ASP A 5 2.20 -3.15 -16.88
N HIS A 6 2.05 -4.15 -17.77
CA HIS A 6 2.86 -5.36 -17.77
C HIS A 6 4.30 -5.08 -18.21
N ASP A 7 4.50 -4.28 -19.25
CA ASP A 7 5.83 -3.92 -19.75
C ASP A 7 6.59 -3.12 -18.68
N LEU A 8 5.92 -2.16 -18.03
CA LEU A 8 6.50 -1.38 -16.93
C LEU A 8 6.82 -2.26 -15.73
N PHE A 9 5.93 -3.19 -15.38
CA PHE A 9 6.19 -4.17 -14.32
C PHE A 9 7.43 -5.00 -14.64
N SER A 10 7.52 -5.58 -15.85
CA SER A 10 8.65 -6.41 -16.29
C SER A 10 9.98 -5.66 -16.29
N ALA A 11 9.96 -4.36 -16.61
CA ALA A 11 11.14 -3.52 -16.57
C ALA A 11 11.62 -3.20 -15.14
N LEU A 12 10.70 -3.20 -14.16
CA LEU A 12 10.97 -2.84 -12.76
C LEU A 12 11.15 -4.06 -11.84
N ASN A 13 10.66 -5.24 -12.24
CA ASN A 13 10.79 -6.48 -11.49
C ASN A 13 11.97 -7.29 -12.05
N PHE A 14 13.05 -7.38 -11.30
CA PHE A 14 14.25 -8.12 -11.66
C PHE A 14 14.85 -8.84 -10.46
N ASP A 15 15.65 -9.85 -10.70
CA ASP A 15 16.39 -10.56 -9.65
C ASP A 15 17.61 -9.73 -9.21
N GLY A 16 17.49 -9.10 -8.05
CA GLY A 16 18.58 -8.36 -7.40
C GLY A 16 19.44 -9.22 -6.47
N GLY A 17 19.18 -10.53 -6.41
CA GLY A 17 19.85 -11.48 -5.53
C GLY A 17 19.37 -11.42 -4.08
N THR A 18 19.82 -12.37 -3.28
CA THR A 18 19.34 -12.62 -1.90
C THR A 18 19.49 -11.42 -0.95
N ALA A 19 20.47 -10.56 -1.17
CA ALA A 19 20.64 -9.34 -0.36
C ALA A 19 19.52 -8.33 -0.62
N MET A 20 19.20 -8.08 -1.90
CA MET A 20 18.11 -7.19 -2.30
C MET A 20 16.76 -7.74 -1.87
N ASP A 21 16.55 -9.06 -1.96
CA ASP A 21 15.34 -9.74 -1.49
C ASP A 21 15.07 -9.46 -0.02
N ARG A 22 16.09 -9.65 0.84
CA ARG A 22 15.99 -9.37 2.28
C ARG A 22 15.67 -7.90 2.57
N VAL A 23 16.31 -6.98 1.85
CA VAL A 23 16.04 -5.55 1.98
C VAL A 23 14.58 -5.25 1.61
N MET A 24 14.10 -5.74 0.47
CA MET A 24 12.76 -5.47 -0.01
C MET A 24 11.66 -6.14 0.84
N LEU A 25 11.93 -7.35 1.37
CA LEU A 25 11.06 -8.00 2.34
C LEU A 25 10.96 -7.18 3.64
N THR A 26 12.10 -6.68 4.14
CA THR A 26 12.16 -5.85 5.35
C THR A 26 11.43 -4.53 5.14
N VAL A 27 11.67 -3.84 4.01
CA VAL A 27 10.99 -2.59 3.63
C VAL A 27 9.47 -2.79 3.51
N SER A 28 9.05 -3.94 2.97
CA SER A 28 7.63 -4.28 2.85
C SER A 28 6.98 -4.64 4.20
N GLY A 29 7.78 -4.93 5.23
CA GLY A 29 7.32 -5.31 6.56
C GLY A 29 6.99 -4.10 7.43
N THR A 30 5.99 -4.23 8.32
CA THR A 30 5.54 -3.14 9.19
C THR A 30 6.56 -2.76 10.27
N ALA A 31 7.32 -3.74 10.78
CA ALA A 31 8.24 -3.52 11.91
C ALA A 31 9.35 -2.52 11.60
N MET A 32 9.86 -2.50 10.36
CA MET A 32 10.88 -1.54 9.92
C MET A 32 10.45 -0.09 10.09
N TRP A 33 9.14 0.19 10.01
CA TRP A 33 8.60 1.55 10.03
C TRP A 33 8.21 2.06 11.42
N LEU A 34 8.39 1.24 12.47
CA LEU A 34 8.13 1.66 13.86
C LEU A 34 8.90 2.93 14.26
N PRO A 35 10.18 3.13 13.89
CA PRO A 35 10.90 4.37 14.18
C PRO A 35 10.26 5.59 13.47
N LEU A 36 9.75 5.41 12.24
CA LEU A 36 9.06 6.47 11.51
C LEU A 36 7.74 6.84 12.20
N TYR A 37 6.95 5.87 12.66
CA TYR A 37 5.73 6.14 13.43
C TYR A 37 6.05 6.90 14.72
N ALA A 38 7.09 6.48 15.45
CA ALA A 38 7.54 7.17 16.66
C ALA A 38 7.95 8.63 16.38
N LEU A 39 8.71 8.86 15.30
CA LEU A 39 9.10 10.19 14.83
C LEU A 39 7.87 11.06 14.51
N ILE A 40 6.90 10.52 13.78
CA ILE A 40 5.65 11.21 13.43
C ILE A 40 4.92 11.65 14.69
N LEU A 41 4.69 10.72 15.62
CA LEU A 41 3.98 11.00 16.86
C LEU A 41 4.72 12.03 17.72
N TRP A 42 6.03 11.93 17.82
CA TRP A 42 6.87 12.92 18.51
C TRP A 42 6.78 14.32 17.89
N LEU A 43 6.86 14.42 16.55
CA LEU A 43 6.75 15.71 15.85
C LEU A 43 5.36 16.33 16.00
N VAL A 44 4.30 15.52 15.94
CA VAL A 44 2.93 15.99 16.15
C VAL A 44 2.73 16.43 17.60
N TRP A 45 3.23 15.67 18.56
CA TRP A 45 3.21 16.05 19.97
C TRP A 45 3.91 17.37 20.23
N ARG A 46 5.13 17.53 19.72
CA ARG A 46 5.92 18.77 19.83
C ARG A 46 5.21 19.99 19.22
N ARG A 47 4.33 19.77 18.24
CA ARG A 47 3.63 20.84 17.54
C ARG A 47 2.26 21.17 18.13
N SER A 48 1.50 20.17 18.50
CA SER A 48 0.07 20.27 18.83
C SER A 48 -0.27 19.78 20.24
N GLY A 49 0.75 19.48 21.05
CA GLY A 49 0.57 18.94 22.40
C GLY A 49 0.02 17.51 22.42
N TRP A 50 -0.20 17.00 23.64
CA TRP A 50 -0.63 15.62 23.83
C TRP A 50 -2.06 15.34 23.29
N ARG A 51 -2.98 16.30 23.45
CA ARG A 51 -4.34 16.19 22.89
C ARG A 51 -4.33 16.11 21.37
N GLY A 52 -3.54 17.00 20.74
CA GLY A 52 -3.37 16.98 19.29
C GLY A 52 -2.74 15.69 18.78
N MET A 53 -1.80 15.11 19.52
CA MET A 53 -1.21 13.81 19.20
C MET A 53 -2.26 12.68 19.29
N LEU A 54 -3.12 12.66 20.34
CA LEU A 54 -4.17 11.65 20.47
C LEU A 54 -5.19 11.73 19.34
N ILE A 55 -5.65 12.94 18.99
CA ILE A 55 -6.56 13.16 17.85
C ILE A 55 -5.91 12.68 16.54
N PHE A 56 -4.63 13.03 16.34
CA PHE A 56 -3.87 12.59 15.17
C PHE A 56 -3.79 11.07 15.11
N THR A 57 -3.45 10.40 16.23
CA THR A 57 -3.34 8.94 16.29
C THR A 57 -4.66 8.26 15.97
N ALA A 58 -5.76 8.73 16.53
CA ALA A 58 -7.09 8.19 16.24
C ALA A 58 -7.45 8.31 14.74
N LEU A 59 -7.19 9.48 14.14
CA LEU A 59 -7.45 9.71 12.71
C LEU A 59 -6.49 8.93 11.82
N MET A 60 -5.24 8.74 12.23
CA MET A 60 -4.25 7.91 11.53
C MET A 60 -4.72 6.44 11.49
N LEU A 61 -5.10 5.89 12.64
CA LEU A 61 -5.59 4.51 12.72
C LEU A 61 -6.87 4.33 11.92
N ALA A 62 -7.80 5.28 11.97
CA ALA A 62 -9.01 5.26 11.16
C ALA A 62 -8.69 5.31 9.65
N ALA A 63 -7.79 6.20 9.22
CA ALA A 63 -7.41 6.32 7.81
C ALA A 63 -6.71 5.05 7.28
N ILE A 64 -5.81 4.46 8.08
CA ILE A 64 -5.12 3.20 7.74
C ILE A 64 -6.13 2.05 7.67
N GLY A 65 -7.01 1.91 8.66
CA GLY A 65 -8.04 0.87 8.67
C GLY A 65 -9.00 0.98 7.50
N LEU A 66 -9.46 2.19 7.17
CA LEU A 66 -10.30 2.44 6.00
C LEU A 66 -9.57 2.16 4.69
N ALA A 67 -8.29 2.51 4.58
CA ALA A 67 -7.48 2.22 3.39
C ALA A 67 -7.34 0.71 3.15
N ASP A 68 -7.10 -0.05 4.22
CA ASP A 68 -7.03 -1.52 4.14
C ASP A 68 -8.40 -2.13 3.79
N MET A 69 -9.47 -1.66 4.43
CA MET A 69 -10.83 -2.11 4.17
C MET A 69 -11.24 -1.84 2.71
N VAL A 70 -11.03 -0.61 2.21
CA VAL A 70 -11.35 -0.26 0.81
C VAL A 70 -10.53 -1.13 -0.15
N SER A 71 -9.23 -1.28 0.11
CA SER A 71 -8.38 -2.16 -0.70
C SER A 71 -8.85 -3.62 -0.66
N GLY A 72 -9.35 -4.09 0.47
CA GLY A 72 -9.92 -5.42 0.66
C GLY A 72 -11.17 -5.67 -0.19
N ILE A 73 -12.05 -4.68 -0.30
CA ILE A 73 -13.28 -4.74 -1.12
C ILE A 73 -12.95 -5.07 -2.58
N PHE A 74 -11.89 -4.48 -3.13
CA PHE A 74 -11.44 -4.72 -4.51
C PHE A 74 -10.65 -6.02 -4.71
N LYS A 75 -10.36 -6.77 -3.65
CA LYS A 75 -9.61 -8.03 -3.71
C LYS A 75 -10.46 -9.27 -3.53
N SER A 76 -11.72 -9.12 -3.11
CA SER A 76 -12.63 -10.24 -2.89
C SER A 76 -13.87 -10.09 -3.76
N ASN A 77 -14.33 -11.19 -4.35
CA ASN A 77 -15.57 -11.20 -5.14
C ASN A 77 -16.84 -11.00 -4.27
N GLY A 78 -16.70 -10.94 -2.92
CA GLY A 78 -17.85 -10.97 -2.02
C GLY A 78 -18.70 -9.69 -2.03
N VAL A 79 -18.07 -8.51 -1.95
CA VAL A 79 -18.84 -7.25 -1.85
C VAL A 79 -19.10 -6.66 -3.23
N LEU A 80 -18.07 -6.58 -4.09
CA LEU A 80 -18.22 -6.01 -5.43
C LEU A 80 -18.88 -6.98 -6.41
N GLY A 81 -18.69 -8.29 -6.26
CA GLY A 81 -19.37 -9.28 -7.09
C GLY A 81 -20.90 -9.23 -6.97
N GLY A 82 -21.44 -8.79 -5.81
CA GLY A 82 -22.87 -8.52 -5.64
C GLY A 82 -23.35 -7.20 -6.25
N LEU A 83 -22.48 -6.20 -6.36
CA LEU A 83 -22.81 -4.88 -6.90
C LEU A 83 -22.43 -4.74 -8.38
N LEU A 84 -21.37 -5.40 -8.80
CA LEU A 84 -20.81 -5.37 -10.15
C LEU A 84 -20.55 -6.82 -10.58
N PRO A 85 -21.53 -7.50 -11.20
CA PRO A 85 -21.41 -8.92 -11.56
C PRO A 85 -20.20 -9.25 -12.46
N ASP A 86 -19.77 -8.29 -13.27
CA ASP A 86 -18.64 -8.43 -14.21
C ASP A 86 -17.29 -8.00 -13.59
N PHE A 87 -17.25 -7.69 -12.29
CA PHE A 87 -16.00 -7.29 -11.65
C PHE A 87 -15.17 -8.53 -11.24
N GLU A 88 -14.07 -8.73 -11.91
CA GLU A 88 -13.07 -9.73 -11.54
C GLU A 88 -11.85 -9.07 -10.89
N PRO A 89 -11.47 -9.49 -9.66
CA PRO A 89 -10.26 -9.00 -9.02
C PRO A 89 -9.03 -9.44 -9.83
N ARG A 90 -8.13 -8.49 -10.08
CA ARG A 90 -6.90 -8.76 -10.84
C ARG A 90 -5.94 -9.68 -10.04
N PRO A 91 -5.47 -10.80 -10.60
CA PRO A 91 -4.42 -11.60 -10.01
C PRO A 91 -3.13 -10.79 -9.81
N ARG A 92 -2.36 -11.14 -8.79
CA ARG A 92 -1.03 -10.54 -8.58
C ARG A 92 -0.05 -11.00 -9.64
N PRO A 93 0.99 -10.18 -9.96
CA PRO A 93 2.03 -10.57 -10.91
C PRO A 93 2.65 -11.93 -10.61
N MET A 94 2.89 -12.25 -9.33
CA MET A 94 3.45 -13.54 -8.90
C MET A 94 2.60 -14.75 -9.28
N PHE A 95 1.32 -14.58 -9.63
CA PHE A 95 0.41 -15.63 -10.06
C PHE A 95 0.06 -15.54 -11.54
N THR A 96 0.72 -14.68 -12.28
CA THR A 96 0.54 -14.54 -13.72
C THR A 96 1.69 -15.26 -14.41
N PRO A 97 1.55 -16.54 -14.86
CA PRO A 97 2.65 -17.36 -15.32
C PRO A 97 3.27 -16.86 -16.62
N SER A 98 2.48 -16.19 -17.45
CA SER A 98 2.97 -15.32 -18.51
C SER A 98 2.28 -13.97 -18.34
N LEU A 99 2.97 -12.88 -18.66
CA LEU A 99 2.36 -11.55 -18.74
C LEU A 99 1.38 -11.45 -19.93
N GLU A 100 1.23 -12.52 -20.68
CA GLU A 100 0.37 -12.68 -21.84
C GLU A 100 -0.86 -13.54 -21.47
N GLY A 101 -1.83 -12.94 -20.82
CA GLY A 101 -3.25 -13.28 -20.90
C GLY A 101 -3.70 -14.74 -20.86
N LEU A 102 -3.19 -15.58 -19.96
CA LEU A 102 -3.86 -16.84 -19.64
C LEU A 102 -5.08 -16.55 -18.77
N ASP A 103 -6.24 -17.10 -19.12
CA ASP A 103 -7.42 -17.14 -18.28
C ASP A 103 -7.11 -17.92 -16.99
N ILE A 104 -6.71 -17.18 -15.95
CA ILE A 104 -6.36 -17.77 -14.67
C ILE A 104 -7.63 -17.79 -13.82
N THR A 105 -8.20 -18.97 -13.66
CA THR A 105 -9.35 -19.17 -12.77
C THR A 105 -8.90 -19.13 -11.29
N PRO A 106 -9.80 -18.80 -10.35
CA PRO A 106 -9.49 -18.87 -8.92
C PRO A 106 -8.97 -20.23 -8.45
N ASP A 107 -9.39 -21.30 -9.11
CA ASP A 107 -8.96 -22.67 -8.78
C ASP A 107 -7.56 -22.96 -9.31
N SER A 108 -7.21 -22.52 -10.51
CA SER A 108 -5.85 -22.64 -11.04
C SER A 108 -4.85 -21.86 -10.18
N LEU A 109 -5.23 -20.68 -9.66
CA LEU A 109 -4.41 -19.91 -8.73
C LEU A 109 -4.15 -20.63 -7.39
N ARG A 110 -5.14 -21.37 -6.89
CA ARG A 110 -4.98 -22.18 -5.67
C ARG A 110 -4.00 -23.33 -5.88
N VAL A 111 -4.09 -24.00 -7.03
CA VAL A 111 -3.18 -25.10 -7.41
C VAL A 111 -1.76 -24.55 -7.56
N MET A 112 -1.57 -23.49 -8.34
CA MET A 112 -0.28 -22.82 -8.54
C MET A 112 0.39 -22.41 -7.22
N ARG A 113 -0.38 -21.91 -6.27
CA ARG A 113 0.14 -21.56 -4.93
C ARG A 113 0.62 -22.77 -4.14
N ARG A 114 -0.02 -23.94 -4.33
CA ARG A 114 0.35 -25.19 -3.62
C ARG A 114 1.58 -25.84 -4.22
N GLU A 115 1.75 -25.79 -5.53
CA GLU A 115 2.77 -26.55 -6.26
C GLU A 115 4.12 -25.84 -6.35
N ALA A 116 4.27 -24.64 -5.79
CA ALA A 116 5.49 -23.83 -5.90
C ALA A 116 5.96 -23.64 -7.37
N VAL A 117 5.02 -23.66 -8.32
CA VAL A 117 5.23 -23.49 -9.76
C VAL A 117 5.83 -22.12 -10.10
N LEU A 118 5.86 -21.22 -9.13
CA LEU A 118 6.48 -19.89 -9.16
C LEU A 118 7.93 -19.88 -9.70
N ARG A 119 8.65 -20.98 -9.59
CA ARG A 119 10.04 -21.08 -10.07
C ARG A 119 10.20 -21.04 -11.60
N HIS A 120 9.11 -21.22 -12.33
CA HIS A 120 9.13 -21.24 -13.79
C HIS A 120 8.57 -19.95 -14.43
N TRP A 121 8.26 -18.93 -13.60
CA TRP A 121 7.70 -17.68 -14.10
C TRP A 121 8.80 -16.69 -14.47
N ALA A 122 8.49 -15.86 -15.47
CA ALA A 122 9.36 -14.75 -15.87
C ALA A 122 9.37 -13.61 -14.83
N VAL A 123 8.68 -13.79 -13.69
CA VAL A 123 8.54 -12.81 -12.62
C VAL A 123 9.45 -13.19 -11.44
N HIS A 124 10.31 -12.27 -11.02
CA HIS A 124 11.11 -12.46 -9.81
C HIS A 124 10.21 -12.35 -8.56
N VAL A 125 10.19 -13.41 -7.76
CA VAL A 125 9.44 -13.47 -6.50
C VAL A 125 10.25 -14.23 -5.46
N PRO A 126 10.74 -13.58 -4.40
CA PRO A 126 11.34 -14.29 -3.28
C PRO A 126 10.32 -15.26 -2.64
N PRO A 127 10.72 -16.48 -2.25
CA PRO A 127 9.79 -17.48 -1.71
C PRO A 127 8.96 -16.97 -0.52
N GLU A 128 9.56 -16.16 0.34
CA GLU A 128 8.93 -15.56 1.53
C GLU A 128 7.88 -14.50 1.18
N ALA A 129 7.94 -13.96 -0.05
CA ALA A 129 7.00 -12.95 -0.52
C ALA A 129 5.66 -13.55 -0.95
N VAL A 130 5.58 -14.86 -1.20
CA VAL A 130 4.40 -15.51 -1.77
C VAL A 130 3.22 -15.44 -0.79
N SER A 131 2.24 -14.57 -1.08
CA SER A 131 1.05 -14.39 -0.25
C SER A 131 -0.07 -13.65 -0.98
N GLY A 132 -1.32 -13.96 -0.64
CA GLY A 132 -2.51 -13.34 -1.23
C GLY A 132 -2.65 -13.65 -2.74
N MET A 133 -3.86 -13.65 -3.27
CA MET A 133 -4.09 -13.98 -4.69
C MET A 133 -4.30 -12.75 -5.56
N TYR A 134 -5.00 -11.75 -5.04
CA TYR A 134 -5.44 -10.59 -5.82
C TYR A 134 -4.72 -9.30 -5.42
N GLY A 135 -4.52 -8.39 -6.37
CA GLY A 135 -3.73 -7.17 -6.26
C GLY A 135 -4.39 -5.89 -6.75
N THR A 136 -5.66 -5.87 -7.13
CA THR A 136 -6.36 -4.77 -7.84
C THR A 136 -6.09 -3.38 -7.26
N VAL A 137 -6.10 -3.24 -5.93
CA VAL A 137 -5.76 -1.99 -5.21
C VAL A 137 -4.72 -2.29 -4.15
N SER A 138 -3.59 -1.61 -4.17
CA SER A 138 -2.53 -1.82 -3.19
C SER A 138 -2.84 -1.18 -1.85
N ALA A 139 -3.11 -2.01 -0.82
CA ALA A 139 -3.29 -1.54 0.54
C ALA A 139 -2.05 -0.82 1.09
N HIS A 140 -0.84 -1.30 0.75
CA HIS A 140 0.41 -0.65 1.19
C HIS A 140 0.57 0.75 0.61
N ALA A 141 0.25 0.94 -0.68
CA ALA A 141 0.25 2.27 -1.29
C ALA A 141 -0.82 3.17 -0.64
N ALA A 142 -2.03 2.65 -0.43
CA ALA A 142 -3.10 3.40 0.18
C ALA A 142 -2.77 3.84 1.62
N THR A 143 -2.25 2.93 2.44
CA THR A 143 -1.92 3.25 3.85
C THR A 143 -0.75 4.21 3.98
N ILE A 144 0.35 4.02 3.21
CA ILE A 144 1.50 4.91 3.32
C ILE A 144 1.18 6.32 2.80
N VAL A 145 0.41 6.43 1.71
CA VAL A 145 0.02 7.74 1.16
C VAL A 145 -0.99 8.44 2.07
N ALA A 146 -1.95 7.71 2.66
CA ALA A 146 -2.87 8.29 3.65
C ALA A 146 -2.12 8.85 4.86
N LEU A 147 -1.15 8.08 5.36
CA LEU A 147 -0.26 8.54 6.44
C LEU A 147 0.57 9.75 6.02
N ALA A 148 1.17 9.73 4.83
CA ALA A 148 1.99 10.82 4.32
C ALA A 148 1.19 12.13 4.22
N VAL A 149 0.01 12.10 3.60
CA VAL A 149 -0.85 13.28 3.47
C VAL A 149 -1.27 13.84 4.83
N LEU A 150 -1.70 12.98 5.76
CA LEU A 150 -2.09 13.38 7.10
C LEU A 150 -0.90 13.96 7.88
N ALA A 151 0.23 13.24 7.92
CA ALA A 151 1.40 13.63 8.70
C ALA A 151 2.08 14.88 8.14
N CYS A 152 2.30 14.97 6.83
CA CYS A 152 2.89 16.15 6.19
C CYS A 152 2.00 17.40 6.42
N GLY A 153 0.68 17.23 6.30
CA GLY A 153 -0.27 18.32 6.55
C GLY A 153 -0.37 18.76 8.00
N ALA A 154 -0.11 17.87 8.97
CA ALA A 154 -0.07 18.14 10.40
C ALA A 154 1.29 18.73 10.83
N ILE A 155 2.42 18.16 10.39
CA ILE A 155 3.78 18.54 10.81
C ILE A 155 4.27 19.78 10.07
N ARG A 156 3.96 19.92 8.76
CA ARG A 156 4.25 21.10 7.93
C ARG A 156 5.74 21.47 7.92
N ARG A 157 6.65 20.49 7.73
CA ARG A 157 8.09 20.65 7.58
C ARG A 157 8.54 20.09 6.23
N ARG A 158 9.25 20.88 5.40
CA ARG A 158 9.68 20.46 4.06
C ARG A 158 10.56 19.22 4.05
N TRP A 159 11.53 19.15 4.99
CA TRP A 159 12.39 17.97 5.11
C TRP A 159 11.60 16.70 5.41
N PHE A 160 10.57 16.83 6.26
CA PHE A 160 9.70 15.70 6.63
C PHE A 160 8.84 15.24 5.44
N THR A 161 8.36 16.18 4.62
CA THR A 161 7.65 15.85 3.37
C THR A 161 8.56 15.06 2.44
N GLY A 162 9.79 15.52 2.19
CA GLY A 162 10.76 14.76 1.40
C GLY A 162 11.06 13.37 1.97
N LEU A 163 11.17 13.23 3.29
CA LEU A 163 11.33 11.92 3.94
C LEU A 163 10.12 11.00 3.64
N MET A 164 8.89 11.52 3.80
CA MET A 164 7.67 10.73 3.54
C MET A 164 7.53 10.36 2.06
N ASP A 165 7.92 11.23 1.14
CA ASP A 165 7.92 10.95 -0.30
C ASP A 165 8.87 9.79 -0.61
N VAL A 166 10.11 9.83 -0.10
CA VAL A 166 11.09 8.75 -0.26
C VAL A 166 10.56 7.44 0.34
N CYS A 167 10.05 7.47 1.56
CA CYS A 167 9.48 6.28 2.21
C CYS A 167 8.32 5.69 1.37
N SER A 168 7.44 6.54 0.84
CA SER A 168 6.31 6.11 0.01
C SER A 168 6.78 5.45 -1.28
N VAL A 169 7.75 6.03 -1.96
CA VAL A 169 8.33 5.47 -3.20
C VAL A 169 9.00 4.13 -2.91
N VAL A 170 9.81 4.03 -1.85
CA VAL A 170 10.53 2.80 -1.49
C VAL A 170 9.57 1.68 -1.13
N ILE A 171 8.52 1.97 -0.34
CA ILE A 171 7.47 0.99 -0.03
C ILE A 171 6.72 0.56 -1.28
N CYS A 172 6.29 1.48 -2.13
CA CYS A 172 5.60 1.16 -3.38
C CYS A 172 6.48 0.30 -4.30
N TYR A 173 7.76 0.66 -4.46
CA TYR A 173 8.68 -0.11 -5.28
C TYR A 173 8.90 -1.52 -4.73
N SER A 174 8.98 -1.69 -3.42
CA SER A 174 9.09 -3.02 -2.81
C SER A 174 7.95 -3.95 -3.22
N ARG A 175 6.74 -3.40 -3.51
CA ARG A 175 5.58 -4.21 -3.93
C ARG A 175 5.73 -4.71 -5.36
N ILE A 176 6.35 -3.93 -6.24
CA ILE A 176 6.69 -4.34 -7.61
C ILE A 176 7.80 -5.38 -7.57
N TYR A 177 8.89 -5.10 -6.87
CA TYR A 177 10.03 -6.00 -6.73
C TYR A 177 9.64 -7.38 -6.20
N LEU A 178 8.76 -7.43 -5.19
CA LEU A 178 8.27 -8.67 -4.59
C LEU A 178 7.16 -9.37 -5.43
N GLY A 179 6.86 -8.92 -6.64
CA GLY A 179 5.84 -9.50 -7.51
C GLY A 179 4.40 -9.41 -6.98
N LYS A 180 4.13 -8.47 -6.06
CA LYS A 180 2.84 -8.38 -5.36
C LYS A 180 1.82 -7.48 -6.05
N HIS A 181 2.27 -6.47 -6.78
CA HIS A 181 1.40 -5.49 -7.43
C HIS A 181 1.98 -5.04 -8.75
N PHE A 182 1.10 -4.83 -9.71
CA PHE A 182 1.41 -4.06 -10.91
C PHE A 182 1.48 -2.56 -10.60
N PRO A 183 2.17 -1.75 -11.41
CA PRO A 183 2.24 -0.30 -11.23
C PRO A 183 0.87 0.38 -11.08
N MET A 184 -0.12 -0.01 -11.88
CA MET A 184 -1.47 0.55 -11.80
C MET A 184 -2.20 0.24 -10.49
N ASP A 185 -1.94 -0.91 -9.86
CA ASP A 185 -2.49 -1.23 -8.53
C ASP A 185 -1.99 -0.24 -7.46
N LEU A 186 -0.74 0.25 -7.64
CA LEU A 186 -0.14 1.27 -6.77
C LEU A 186 -0.74 2.64 -7.03
N VAL A 187 -1.03 2.98 -8.28
CA VAL A 187 -1.71 4.24 -8.65
C VAL A 187 -3.09 4.28 -8.00
N TRP A 188 -3.90 3.24 -8.15
CA TRP A 188 -5.21 3.16 -7.50
C TRP A 188 -5.11 3.23 -5.98
N GLY A 189 -4.16 2.50 -5.38
CA GLY A 189 -3.88 2.60 -3.94
C GLY A 189 -3.50 4.03 -3.52
N THR A 190 -2.66 4.71 -4.29
CA THR A 190 -2.25 6.10 -4.04
C THR A 190 -3.44 7.05 -4.06
N LEU A 191 -4.34 6.92 -5.03
CA LEU A 191 -5.55 7.77 -5.13
C LEU A 191 -6.47 7.56 -3.91
N VAL A 192 -6.72 6.31 -3.53
CA VAL A 192 -7.51 5.98 -2.33
C VAL A 192 -6.84 6.56 -1.08
N GLY A 193 -5.53 6.34 -0.93
CA GLY A 193 -4.76 6.86 0.21
C GLY A 193 -4.77 8.37 0.29
N ALA A 194 -4.59 9.06 -0.83
CA ALA A 194 -4.63 10.52 -0.89
C ALA A 194 -6.00 11.08 -0.45
N ALA A 195 -7.09 10.48 -0.93
CA ALA A 195 -8.45 10.89 -0.56
C ALA A 195 -8.71 10.71 0.95
N LEU A 196 -8.38 9.54 1.50
CA LEU A 196 -8.57 9.23 2.92
C LEU A 196 -7.66 10.08 3.82
N GLY A 197 -6.38 10.23 3.44
CA GLY A 197 -5.43 11.08 4.15
C GLY A 197 -5.85 12.54 4.16
N TYR A 198 -6.37 13.05 3.05
CA TYR A 198 -6.91 14.40 2.97
C TYR A 198 -8.16 14.59 3.84
N ALA A 199 -9.08 13.63 3.83
CA ALA A 199 -10.26 13.66 4.71
C ALA A 199 -9.85 13.67 6.19
N ALA A 200 -8.92 12.79 6.59
CA ALA A 200 -8.37 12.75 7.94
C ALA A 200 -7.66 14.08 8.32
N LEU A 201 -6.89 14.66 7.41
CA LEU A 201 -6.25 15.97 7.64
C LEU A 201 -7.26 17.10 7.83
N ARG A 202 -8.35 17.11 7.05
CA ARG A 202 -9.44 18.08 7.21
C ARG A 202 -10.11 17.93 8.58
N ALA A 203 -10.37 16.69 9.00
CA ALA A 203 -10.92 16.39 10.33
C ALA A 203 -9.95 16.85 11.44
N TYR A 204 -8.67 16.49 11.34
CA TYR A 204 -7.63 16.90 12.28
C TYR A 204 -7.58 18.42 12.47
N ARG A 205 -7.52 19.19 11.37
CA ARG A 205 -7.48 20.65 11.42
C ARG A 205 -8.73 21.26 12.05
N ARG A 206 -9.91 20.67 11.83
CA ARG A 206 -11.15 21.13 12.45
C ARG A 206 -11.18 20.89 13.94
N LEU A 207 -10.77 19.69 14.37
CA LEU A 207 -10.77 19.31 15.79
C LEU A 207 -9.76 20.13 16.60
N ILE A 208 -8.54 20.34 16.09
CA ILE A 208 -7.53 21.16 16.75
C ILE A 208 -7.98 22.62 16.90
N ARG A 209 -8.64 23.20 15.89
CA ARG A 209 -9.16 24.57 15.99
C ARG A 209 -10.24 24.72 17.07
N ARG A 210 -11.11 23.71 17.24
CA ARG A 210 -12.14 23.71 18.28
C ARG A 210 -11.54 23.61 19.69
N ASP A 211 -10.53 22.76 19.85
CA ASP A 211 -9.82 22.61 21.13
C ASP A 211 -9.14 23.93 21.56
N SER A 212 -8.52 24.63 20.60
CA SER A 212 -7.89 25.95 20.85
C SER A 212 -8.87 27.09 21.12
N ALA A 213 -10.14 26.94 20.76
CA ALA A 213 -11.18 27.95 21.01
C ALA A 213 -11.94 27.68 22.32
N ALA A 214 -11.79 26.52 22.92
CA ALA A 214 -12.47 26.09 24.14
C ALA A 214 -11.58 26.15 25.39
N GLY A 215 -10.28 26.42 25.25
CA GLY A 215 -9.30 26.57 26.33
C GLY A 215 -8.68 27.95 26.36
#